data_4308dc8b35ed78ef337b4480eea9538f
#
_entry.id   4308dc8b35ed78ef337b4480eea9538f
#
_cell.length_a   1.000
_cell.length_b   1.000
_cell.length_c   1.000
_cell.angle_alpha   90.00
_cell.angle_beta   90.00
_cell.angle_gamma   90.00
#
_symmetry.space_group_name_H-M   'P 1'
#
loop_
_entity.id
_entity.type
_entity.pdbx_description
1 polymer ?
#
loop_
_entity_poly.entity_id
_entity_poly.type
_entity_poly.pdbx_seq_one_letter_code
_entity_poly.pdbx_strand_id
1 'polypeptide(L)'
;MRWVLVYIAVVCLPCLCFSGAIHYERRASATADTVATDTIDTLALRLQADSLARVQVNDSIAEVLIDRAKGFIGCHYRPGGTGPHSFDCSGFTSFIYRMYGKELTHSSRAQYGEGEHVETQDLKPGDLVFFAGRRGGKNINHVGIVTEVLPDGRFRFIHATFKKGITIDLSSDDYYARRYVGACRVLS
;
A
#
# COMPACT_ATOMS: atom_id res chain seq x y z
N MET A 1 70.66 72.85 -5.71
CA MET A 1 69.68 73.09 -4.64
C MET A 1 68.71 71.93 -4.64
N ARG A 2 68.62 71.20 -3.52
CA ARG A 2 68.07 69.84 -3.37
C ARG A 2 66.54 69.91 -3.10
N TRP A 3 65.73 69.15 -3.83
CA TRP A 3 64.37 68.88 -3.49
C TRP A 3 64.29 67.41 -3.07
N VAL A 4 63.92 67.23 -1.80
CA VAL A 4 63.68 65.92 -1.21
C VAL A 4 62.17 65.59 -1.40
N LEU A 5 61.91 64.59 -2.21
CA LEU A 5 60.54 64.02 -2.31
C LEU A 5 60.36 63.06 -1.17
N VAL A 6 59.47 63.39 -0.25
CA VAL A 6 58.98 62.52 0.80
C VAL A 6 57.87 61.67 0.18
N TYR A 7 58.11 60.38 0.01
CA TYR A 7 57.09 59.42 -0.36
C TYR A 7 56.30 58.96 0.93
N ILE A 8 55.11 59.45 1.11
CA ILE A 8 54.23 58.98 2.11
C ILE A 8 53.60 57.68 1.59
N ALA A 9 54.00 56.56 2.15
CA ALA A 9 53.34 55.29 1.89
C ALA A 9 51.98 55.29 2.58
N VAL A 10 50.91 55.48 1.77
CA VAL A 10 49.52 55.22 2.20
C VAL A 10 49.40 53.72 2.29
N VAL A 11 49.55 53.17 3.48
CA VAL A 11 49.20 51.77 3.76
C VAL A 11 47.66 51.66 3.73
N CYS A 12 47.17 51.11 2.66
CA CYS A 12 45.77 50.84 2.44
C CYS A 12 45.29 49.77 3.44
N LEU A 13 44.49 50.16 4.41
CA LEU A 13 43.82 49.30 5.41
C LEU A 13 42.37 48.99 4.96
N PRO A 14 42.11 48.32 3.85
CA PRO A 14 40.78 47.72 3.66
C PRO A 14 40.82 46.19 3.45
N CYS A 15 41.99 45.54 3.59
CA CYS A 15 42.04 44.09 3.31
C CYS A 15 41.62 43.17 4.46
N LEU A 16 41.55 43.68 5.70
CA LEU A 16 41.22 42.85 6.88
C LEU A 16 39.71 42.73 7.14
N CYS A 17 38.89 43.65 6.66
CA CYS A 17 37.42 43.56 6.82
C CYS A 17 36.77 42.60 5.81
N PHE A 18 37.37 42.36 4.64
CA PHE A 18 36.78 41.50 3.62
C PHE A 18 36.96 39.99 3.89
N SER A 19 38.07 39.64 4.57
CA SER A 19 38.33 38.24 4.94
C SER A 19 37.39 37.73 6.02
N GLY A 20 36.99 38.59 6.96
CA GLY A 20 36.02 38.22 8.01
C GLY A 20 34.60 38.01 7.52
N ALA A 21 34.17 38.83 6.56
CA ALA A 21 32.84 38.69 5.96
C ALA A 21 32.69 37.39 5.13
N ILE A 22 33.72 37.02 4.35
CA ILE A 22 33.73 35.78 3.57
C ILE A 22 33.74 34.54 4.50
N HIS A 23 34.46 34.60 5.61
CA HIS A 23 34.43 33.51 6.60
C HIS A 23 33.10 33.42 7.36
N TYR A 24 32.45 34.57 7.61
CA TYR A 24 31.14 34.57 8.26
C TYR A 24 30.04 34.01 7.33
N GLU A 25 30.02 34.45 6.08
CA GLU A 25 29.03 33.92 5.10
C GLU A 25 29.24 32.43 4.81
N ARG A 26 30.48 31.94 4.70
CA ARG A 26 30.74 30.50 4.53
C ARG A 26 30.33 29.69 5.74
N ARG A 27 30.51 30.22 6.97
CA ARG A 27 30.08 29.51 8.18
C ARG A 27 28.57 29.49 8.33
N ALA A 28 27.88 30.57 8.00
CA ALA A 28 26.43 30.64 8.02
C ALA A 28 25.80 29.73 6.95
N SER A 29 26.37 29.68 5.75
CA SER A 29 25.93 28.79 4.67
C SER A 29 26.14 27.32 5.06
N ALA A 30 27.30 26.95 5.59
CA ALA A 30 27.58 25.57 6.01
C ALA A 30 26.66 25.10 7.15
N THR A 31 26.33 25.98 8.09
CA THR A 31 25.41 25.63 9.19
C THR A 31 23.96 25.54 8.73
N ALA A 32 23.53 26.39 7.78
CA ALA A 32 22.19 26.35 7.22
C ALA A 32 21.98 25.07 6.41
N ASP A 33 22.95 24.68 5.60
CA ASP A 33 22.89 23.45 4.79
C ASP A 33 22.87 22.20 5.68
N THR A 34 23.66 22.16 6.75
CA THR A 34 23.69 21.03 7.69
C THR A 34 22.38 20.91 8.45
N VAL A 35 21.82 22.03 8.95
CA VAL A 35 20.52 22.01 9.66
C VAL A 35 19.38 21.61 8.74
N ALA A 36 19.40 22.03 7.46
CA ALA A 36 18.39 21.64 6.48
C ALA A 36 18.47 20.14 6.16
N THR A 37 19.66 19.59 6.02
CA THR A 37 19.89 18.16 5.76
C THR A 37 19.43 17.31 6.93
N ASP A 38 19.79 17.66 8.18
CA ASP A 38 19.37 16.96 9.38
C ASP A 38 17.83 16.96 9.54
N THR A 39 17.16 18.04 9.13
CA THR A 39 15.68 18.14 9.19
C THR A 39 15.03 17.25 8.16
N ILE A 40 15.58 17.19 6.93
CA ILE A 40 15.08 16.34 5.86
C ILE A 40 15.25 14.86 6.21
N ASP A 41 16.41 14.47 6.74
CA ASP A 41 16.68 13.09 7.17
C ASP A 41 15.74 12.66 8.32
N THR A 42 15.51 13.54 9.28
CA THR A 42 14.56 13.27 10.37
C THR A 42 13.13 13.12 9.87
N LEU A 43 12.71 13.92 8.88
CA LEU A 43 11.39 13.82 8.27
C LEU A 43 11.25 12.52 7.48
N ALA A 44 12.28 12.15 6.71
CA ALA A 44 12.31 10.90 5.95
C ALA A 44 12.18 9.68 6.86
N LEU A 45 12.91 9.66 8.00
CA LEU A 45 12.81 8.60 8.99
C LEU A 45 11.41 8.50 9.62
N ARG A 46 10.76 9.63 9.90
CA ARG A 46 9.37 9.64 10.40
C ARG A 46 8.39 9.09 9.38
N LEU A 47 8.49 9.49 8.13
CA LEU A 47 7.64 8.99 7.05
C LEU A 47 7.81 7.47 6.84
N GLN A 48 9.05 6.97 6.95
CA GLN A 48 9.32 5.53 6.90
C GLN A 48 8.71 4.79 8.11
N ALA A 49 8.86 5.32 9.31
CA ALA A 49 8.27 4.74 10.51
C ALA A 49 6.73 4.71 10.43
N ASP A 50 6.11 5.79 9.96
CA ASP A 50 4.65 5.85 9.77
C ASP A 50 4.16 4.85 8.72
N SER A 51 4.91 4.69 7.63
CA SER A 51 4.56 3.71 6.57
C SER A 51 4.68 2.27 7.08
N LEU A 52 5.73 1.95 7.84
CA LEU A 52 5.90 0.62 8.46
C LEU A 52 4.80 0.34 9.48
N ALA A 53 4.44 1.32 10.31
CA ALA A 53 3.36 1.19 11.27
C ALA A 53 2.01 0.91 10.57
N ARG A 54 1.72 1.60 9.46
CA ARG A 54 0.50 1.34 8.65
C ARG A 54 0.49 -0.06 8.07
N VAL A 55 1.61 -0.55 7.54
CA VAL A 55 1.71 -1.92 7.02
C VAL A 55 1.41 -2.94 8.12
N GLN A 56 1.99 -2.80 9.31
CA GLN A 56 1.73 -3.70 10.45
C GLN A 56 0.27 -3.68 10.89
N VAL A 57 -0.36 -2.51 10.94
CA VAL A 57 -1.79 -2.39 11.28
C VAL A 57 -2.66 -3.07 10.23
N ASN A 58 -2.37 -2.87 8.93
CA ASN A 58 -3.15 -3.48 7.85
C ASN A 58 -2.99 -5.01 7.82
N ASP A 59 -1.80 -5.53 8.07
CA ASP A 59 -1.57 -6.98 8.18
C ASP A 59 -2.37 -7.57 9.36
N SER A 60 -2.39 -6.90 10.51
CA SER A 60 -3.21 -7.29 11.67
C SER A 60 -4.71 -7.24 11.38
N ILE A 61 -5.18 -6.23 10.64
CA ILE A 61 -6.59 -6.13 10.22
C ILE A 61 -6.92 -7.28 9.26
N ALA A 62 -6.03 -7.60 8.32
CA ALA A 62 -6.23 -8.69 7.36
C ALA A 62 -6.38 -10.05 8.08
N GLU A 63 -5.55 -10.33 9.09
CA GLU A 63 -5.66 -11.56 9.89
C GLU A 63 -7.02 -11.68 10.59
N VAL A 64 -7.46 -10.63 11.28
CA VAL A 64 -8.75 -10.62 12.00
C VAL A 64 -9.92 -10.71 11.02
N LEU A 65 -9.82 -10.03 9.87
CA LEU A 65 -10.81 -10.10 8.79
C LEU A 65 -10.95 -11.52 8.25
N ILE A 66 -9.83 -12.20 8.00
CA ILE A 66 -9.81 -13.58 7.50
C ILE A 66 -10.40 -14.55 8.52
N ASP A 67 -10.04 -14.41 9.79
CA ASP A 67 -10.60 -15.26 10.85
C ASP A 67 -12.12 -15.05 10.99
N ARG A 68 -12.58 -13.81 10.84
CA ARG A 68 -14.00 -13.52 10.79
C ARG A 68 -14.68 -14.16 9.58
N ALA A 69 -14.06 -14.07 8.42
CA ALA A 69 -14.54 -14.69 7.19
C ALA A 69 -14.65 -16.22 7.32
N LYS A 70 -13.65 -16.87 7.94
CA LYS A 70 -13.67 -18.31 8.21
C LYS A 70 -14.82 -18.74 9.13
N GLY A 71 -15.28 -17.87 10.03
CA GLY A 71 -16.44 -18.10 10.87
C GLY A 71 -17.76 -18.33 10.10
N PHE A 72 -17.80 -18.01 8.80
CA PHE A 72 -18.94 -18.22 7.92
C PHE A 72 -18.81 -19.46 7.03
N ILE A 73 -17.75 -20.26 7.15
CA ILE A 73 -17.59 -21.50 6.37
C ILE A 73 -18.83 -22.38 6.54
N GLY A 74 -19.36 -22.86 5.40
CA GLY A 74 -20.59 -23.65 5.35
C GLY A 74 -21.89 -22.85 5.25
N CYS A 75 -21.87 -21.52 5.43
CA CYS A 75 -23.03 -20.69 5.16
C CYS A 75 -23.50 -20.83 3.72
N HIS A 76 -24.82 -20.91 3.52
CA HIS A 76 -25.43 -21.21 2.24
C HIS A 76 -25.19 -20.10 1.20
N TYR A 77 -25.02 -20.52 -0.05
CA TYR A 77 -25.03 -19.61 -1.20
C TYR A 77 -26.47 -19.22 -1.54
N ARG A 78 -26.67 -17.94 -1.82
CA ARG A 78 -27.91 -17.39 -2.39
C ARG A 78 -27.60 -16.27 -3.34
N PRO A 79 -28.08 -16.31 -4.60
CA PRO A 79 -27.95 -15.16 -5.50
C PRO A 79 -28.50 -13.89 -4.87
N GLY A 80 -27.73 -12.78 -4.92
CA GLY A 80 -28.09 -11.52 -4.28
C GLY A 80 -28.03 -11.55 -2.73
N GLY A 81 -27.47 -12.58 -2.12
CA GLY A 81 -27.31 -12.69 -0.67
C GLY A 81 -26.19 -11.80 -0.15
N THR A 82 -26.50 -10.99 0.89
CA THR A 82 -25.58 -10.04 1.53
C THR A 82 -25.32 -10.35 3.01
N GLY A 83 -25.69 -11.56 3.46
CA GLY A 83 -25.52 -12.02 4.84
C GLY A 83 -26.64 -11.59 5.80
N PRO A 84 -26.53 -11.98 7.11
CA PRO A 84 -25.53 -12.90 7.66
C PRO A 84 -25.83 -14.39 7.42
N HIS A 85 -27.05 -14.76 6.96
CA HIS A 85 -27.50 -16.15 6.85
C HIS A 85 -27.21 -16.81 5.49
N SER A 86 -27.03 -16.01 4.45
CA SER A 86 -26.71 -16.47 3.10
C SER A 86 -25.99 -15.39 2.31
N PHE A 87 -25.13 -15.80 1.38
CA PHE A 87 -24.29 -14.90 0.62
C PHE A 87 -24.21 -15.30 -0.84
N ASP A 88 -24.05 -14.31 -1.74
CA ASP A 88 -23.34 -14.53 -2.99
C ASP A 88 -21.87 -14.10 -2.84
N CYS A 89 -21.07 -14.21 -3.91
CA CYS A 89 -19.63 -13.95 -3.83
C CYS A 89 -19.29 -12.50 -3.45
N SER A 90 -19.90 -11.51 -4.10
CA SER A 90 -19.68 -10.09 -3.82
C SER A 90 -20.40 -9.61 -2.56
N GLY A 91 -21.52 -10.21 -2.22
CA GLY A 91 -22.20 -9.95 -0.97
C GLY A 91 -21.41 -10.45 0.25
N PHE A 92 -20.70 -11.57 0.11
CA PHE A 92 -19.81 -12.07 1.16
C PHE A 92 -18.64 -11.12 1.37
N THR A 93 -17.92 -10.76 0.31
CA THR A 93 -16.78 -9.83 0.42
C THR A 93 -17.20 -8.48 0.98
N SER A 94 -18.28 -7.85 0.46
CA SER A 94 -18.76 -6.58 0.98
C SER A 94 -19.21 -6.66 2.44
N PHE A 95 -19.84 -7.76 2.85
CA PHE A 95 -20.24 -7.98 4.24
C PHE A 95 -19.04 -8.04 5.18
N ILE A 96 -18.01 -8.81 4.82
CA ILE A 96 -16.80 -8.95 5.63
C ILE A 96 -16.04 -7.61 5.72
N TYR A 97 -15.77 -6.94 4.60
CA TYR A 97 -15.03 -5.69 4.59
C TYR A 97 -15.74 -4.54 5.32
N ARG A 98 -17.08 -4.49 5.27
CA ARG A 98 -17.88 -3.50 6.00
C ARG A 98 -17.67 -3.60 7.52
N MET A 99 -17.42 -4.76 8.08
CA MET A 99 -17.12 -4.92 9.51
C MET A 99 -15.84 -4.19 9.93
N TYR A 100 -14.97 -3.86 8.96
CA TYR A 100 -13.70 -3.17 9.14
C TYR A 100 -13.69 -1.76 8.52
N GLY A 101 -14.89 -1.20 8.33
CA GLY A 101 -15.06 0.18 7.87
C GLY A 101 -14.78 0.40 6.38
N LYS A 102 -14.73 -0.68 5.58
CA LYS A 102 -14.54 -0.59 4.13
C LYS A 102 -15.82 -0.96 3.41
N GLU A 103 -16.48 0.03 2.80
CA GLU A 103 -17.69 -0.18 2.01
C GLU A 103 -17.32 -0.62 0.59
N LEU A 104 -17.82 -1.78 0.19
CA LEU A 104 -17.64 -2.33 -1.16
C LEU A 104 -19.00 -2.50 -1.84
N THR A 105 -19.05 -2.19 -3.12
CA THR A 105 -20.25 -2.40 -3.95
C THR A 105 -20.60 -3.88 -4.03
N HIS A 106 -21.89 -4.21 -4.02
CA HIS A 106 -22.39 -5.57 -4.20
C HIS A 106 -22.32 -6.00 -5.67
N SER A 107 -21.10 -5.98 -6.24
CA SER A 107 -20.81 -6.43 -7.61
C SER A 107 -19.33 -6.78 -7.74
N SER A 108 -19.02 -8.04 -8.04
CA SER A 108 -17.63 -8.49 -8.21
C SER A 108 -16.86 -7.69 -9.28
N ARG A 109 -17.56 -7.26 -10.33
CA ARG A 109 -16.94 -6.44 -11.37
C ARG A 109 -16.61 -5.03 -10.87
N ALA A 110 -17.48 -4.42 -10.08
CA ALA A 110 -17.25 -3.09 -9.51
C ALA A 110 -16.13 -3.16 -8.46
N GLN A 111 -16.14 -4.15 -7.59
CA GLN A 111 -15.11 -4.35 -6.56
C GLN A 111 -13.69 -4.45 -7.12
N TYR A 112 -13.52 -4.92 -8.36
CA TYR A 112 -12.21 -4.96 -9.00
C TYR A 112 -11.58 -3.58 -9.19
N GLY A 113 -12.38 -2.53 -9.29
CA GLY A 113 -11.93 -1.14 -9.39
C GLY A 113 -11.97 -0.36 -8.06
N GLU A 114 -12.32 -0.99 -6.93
CA GLU A 114 -12.48 -0.33 -5.64
C GLU A 114 -11.23 -0.41 -4.73
N GLY A 115 -10.15 -1.00 -5.22
CA GLY A 115 -8.86 -1.10 -4.55
C GLY A 115 -7.70 -0.87 -5.49
N GLU A 116 -6.49 -0.83 -4.95
CA GLU A 116 -5.25 -0.80 -5.71
C GLU A 116 -5.02 -2.16 -6.40
N HIS A 117 -4.75 -2.16 -7.71
CA HIS A 117 -4.45 -3.39 -8.43
C HIS A 117 -3.12 -3.99 -7.94
N VAL A 118 -3.14 -5.31 -7.72
CA VAL A 118 -2.00 -6.06 -7.18
C VAL A 118 -1.60 -7.14 -8.17
N GLU A 119 -0.31 -7.21 -8.46
CA GLU A 119 0.25 -8.30 -9.26
C GLU A 119 0.24 -9.61 -8.47
N THR A 120 0.15 -10.75 -9.16
CA THR A 120 -0.01 -12.07 -8.50
C THR A 120 1.14 -12.40 -7.54
N GLN A 121 2.36 -11.96 -7.85
CA GLN A 121 3.54 -12.16 -6.99
C GLN A 121 3.54 -11.29 -5.72
N ASP A 122 2.75 -10.22 -5.70
CA ASP A 122 2.67 -9.25 -4.60
C ASP A 122 1.41 -9.44 -3.74
N LEU A 123 0.68 -10.55 -3.98
CA LEU A 123 -0.51 -10.90 -3.21
C LEU A 123 -0.20 -11.04 -1.72
N LYS A 124 -1.15 -10.59 -0.91
CA LYS A 124 -1.15 -10.75 0.54
C LYS A 124 -2.49 -11.27 1.04
N PRO A 125 -2.50 -11.91 2.22
CA PRO A 125 -3.76 -12.19 2.92
C PRO A 125 -4.61 -10.92 3.04
N GLY A 126 -5.91 -11.05 2.78
CA GLY A 126 -6.84 -9.93 2.75
C GLY A 126 -6.99 -9.24 1.39
N ASP A 127 -6.23 -9.58 0.36
CA ASP A 127 -6.48 -9.08 -1.00
C ASP A 127 -7.74 -9.73 -1.61
N LEU A 128 -8.43 -8.99 -2.48
CA LEU A 128 -9.51 -9.54 -3.28
C LEU A 128 -8.98 -10.15 -4.56
N VAL A 129 -9.43 -11.36 -4.89
CA VAL A 129 -9.08 -12.08 -6.13
C VAL A 129 -10.32 -12.30 -6.99
N PHE A 130 -10.16 -12.12 -8.29
CA PHE A 130 -11.27 -12.06 -9.23
C PHE A 130 -11.14 -13.11 -10.34
N PHE A 131 -12.30 -13.69 -10.70
CA PHE A 131 -12.35 -14.76 -11.66
C PHE A 131 -13.43 -14.48 -12.73
N ALA A 132 -13.15 -14.89 -13.96
CA ALA A 132 -14.09 -14.78 -15.07
C ALA A 132 -15.18 -15.87 -15.02
N GLY A 133 -16.33 -15.56 -15.58
CA GLY A 133 -17.46 -16.50 -15.66
C GLY A 133 -17.18 -17.71 -16.55
N ARG A 134 -16.26 -17.58 -17.48
CA ARG A 134 -15.86 -18.67 -18.38
C ARG A 134 -14.35 -18.76 -18.50
N ARG A 135 -13.86 -19.93 -18.83
CA ARG A 135 -12.44 -20.22 -19.07
C ARG A 135 -11.85 -19.25 -20.11
N GLY A 136 -10.71 -18.63 -19.78
CA GLY A 136 -10.00 -17.68 -20.65
C GLY A 136 -10.75 -16.37 -20.91
N GLY A 137 -11.86 -16.11 -20.21
CA GLY A 137 -12.60 -14.86 -20.29
C GLY A 137 -11.97 -13.78 -19.41
N LYS A 138 -12.33 -12.52 -19.71
CA LYS A 138 -11.97 -11.35 -18.86
C LYS A 138 -13.18 -10.74 -18.15
N ASN A 139 -14.40 -11.21 -18.44
CA ASN A 139 -15.60 -10.73 -17.75
C ASN A 139 -15.69 -11.30 -16.34
N ILE A 140 -15.35 -10.47 -15.36
CA ILE A 140 -15.42 -10.81 -13.94
C ILE A 140 -16.87 -11.07 -13.55
N ASN A 141 -17.09 -12.22 -12.90
CA ASN A 141 -18.37 -12.58 -12.29
C ASN A 141 -18.20 -13.29 -10.94
N HIS A 142 -16.98 -13.39 -10.44
CA HIS A 142 -16.72 -14.03 -9.17
C HIS A 142 -15.56 -13.34 -8.43
N VAL A 143 -15.62 -13.37 -7.09
CA VAL A 143 -14.64 -12.74 -6.21
C VAL A 143 -14.48 -13.59 -4.93
N GLY A 144 -13.27 -13.56 -4.37
CA GLY A 144 -12.93 -14.13 -3.07
C GLY A 144 -11.88 -13.29 -2.36
N ILE A 145 -11.60 -13.65 -1.11
CA ILE A 145 -10.61 -13.01 -0.24
C ILE A 145 -9.43 -13.96 -0.08
N VAL A 146 -8.21 -13.52 -0.37
CA VAL A 146 -6.98 -14.30 -0.13
C VAL A 146 -6.85 -14.59 1.37
N THR A 147 -6.71 -15.85 1.73
CA THR A 147 -6.51 -16.28 3.12
C THR A 147 -5.06 -16.64 3.42
N GLU A 148 -4.31 -17.08 2.41
CA GLU A 148 -2.92 -17.53 2.53
C GLU A 148 -2.23 -17.46 1.17
N VAL A 149 -0.98 -17.02 1.15
CA VAL A 149 -0.09 -17.11 -0.01
C VAL A 149 0.99 -18.15 0.29
N LEU A 150 1.12 -19.13 -0.61
CA LEU A 150 2.07 -20.24 -0.46
C LEU A 150 3.44 -19.86 -1.03
N PRO A 151 4.52 -20.52 -0.58
CA PRO A 151 5.88 -20.21 -1.02
C PRO A 151 6.13 -20.38 -2.54
N ASP A 152 5.30 -21.16 -3.21
CA ASP A 152 5.36 -21.38 -4.65
C ASP A 152 4.50 -20.38 -5.48
N GLY A 153 3.95 -19.35 -4.83
CA GLY A 153 3.12 -18.32 -5.46
C GLY A 153 1.65 -18.70 -5.63
N ARG A 154 1.25 -19.92 -5.28
CA ARG A 154 -0.16 -20.28 -5.20
C ARG A 154 -0.79 -19.61 -4.00
N PHE A 155 -2.10 -19.47 -4.01
CA PHE A 155 -2.84 -18.89 -2.87
C PHE A 155 -4.13 -19.65 -2.59
N ARG A 156 -4.54 -19.62 -1.31
CA ARG A 156 -5.87 -20.03 -0.87
C ARG A 156 -6.77 -18.82 -0.75
N PHE A 157 -8.02 -18.98 -1.05
CA PHE A 157 -8.99 -17.89 -0.93
C PHE A 157 -10.34 -18.40 -0.44
N ILE A 158 -11.00 -17.59 0.37
CA ILE A 158 -12.35 -17.85 0.88
C ILE A 158 -13.37 -17.11 0.03
N HIS A 159 -14.45 -17.78 -0.31
CA HIS A 159 -15.48 -17.23 -1.18
C HIS A 159 -16.81 -17.97 -1.05
N ALA A 160 -17.89 -17.42 -1.62
CA ALA A 160 -19.20 -18.06 -1.67
C ALA A 160 -19.38 -18.79 -3.01
N THR A 161 -19.64 -20.09 -2.96
CA THR A 161 -19.92 -20.93 -4.13
C THR A 161 -21.31 -21.52 -4.10
N PHE A 162 -21.93 -21.67 -5.27
CA PHE A 162 -23.26 -22.27 -5.40
C PHE A 162 -23.33 -23.70 -4.83
N LYS A 163 -22.26 -24.49 -4.97
CA LYS A 163 -22.24 -25.90 -4.56
C LYS A 163 -21.91 -26.12 -3.08
N LYS A 164 -21.02 -25.31 -2.52
CA LYS A 164 -20.46 -25.57 -1.19
C LYS A 164 -20.82 -24.47 -0.16
N GLY A 165 -21.48 -23.39 -0.60
CA GLY A 165 -21.62 -22.20 0.23
C GLY A 165 -20.29 -21.47 0.41
N ILE A 166 -20.04 -20.93 1.60
CA ILE A 166 -18.74 -20.33 1.94
C ILE A 166 -17.71 -21.44 2.13
N THR A 167 -16.61 -21.36 1.39
CA THR A 167 -15.55 -22.38 1.38
C THR A 167 -14.19 -21.76 1.07
N ILE A 168 -13.12 -22.48 1.33
CA ILE A 168 -11.74 -22.14 0.91
C ILE A 168 -11.35 -23.11 -0.18
N ASP A 169 -10.93 -22.55 -1.33
CA ASP A 169 -10.40 -23.32 -2.45
C ASP A 169 -8.96 -22.83 -2.79
N LEU A 170 -8.25 -23.58 -3.62
CA LEU A 170 -6.87 -23.28 -4.02
C LEU A 170 -6.84 -22.67 -5.43
N SER A 171 -6.00 -21.67 -5.64
CA SER A 171 -5.85 -20.97 -6.92
C SER A 171 -5.43 -21.87 -8.08
N SER A 172 -4.71 -22.96 -7.80
CA SER A 172 -4.26 -23.94 -8.79
C SER A 172 -5.33 -24.97 -9.17
N ASP A 173 -6.49 -24.98 -8.51
CA ASP A 173 -7.58 -25.84 -8.95
C ASP A 173 -7.97 -25.48 -10.39
N ASP A 174 -8.10 -26.46 -11.23
CA ASP A 174 -8.34 -26.34 -12.69
C ASP A 174 -9.43 -25.31 -13.05
N TYR A 175 -10.46 -25.22 -12.24
CA TYR A 175 -11.56 -24.29 -12.41
C TYR A 175 -11.10 -22.84 -12.24
N TYR A 176 -10.33 -22.54 -11.18
CA TYR A 176 -9.93 -21.17 -10.85
C TYR A 176 -8.69 -20.73 -11.63
N ALA A 177 -7.70 -21.59 -11.79
CA ALA A 177 -6.48 -21.30 -12.55
C ALA A 177 -6.77 -20.79 -13.97
N ARG A 178 -7.80 -21.35 -14.61
CA ARG A 178 -8.18 -20.97 -15.99
C ARG A 178 -9.12 -19.76 -16.06
N ARG A 179 -9.53 -19.21 -14.94
CA ARG A 179 -10.50 -18.10 -14.84
C ARG A 179 -9.96 -16.90 -14.10
N TYR A 180 -8.80 -17.01 -13.49
CA TYR A 180 -8.18 -15.92 -12.77
C TYR A 180 -7.98 -14.69 -13.70
N VAL A 181 -8.38 -13.52 -13.21
CA VAL A 181 -8.31 -12.25 -13.96
C VAL A 181 -7.32 -11.30 -13.33
N GLY A 182 -7.24 -11.25 -12.01
CA GLY A 182 -6.38 -10.35 -11.26
C GLY A 182 -6.83 -10.17 -9.83
N ALA A 183 -6.20 -9.23 -9.13
CA ALA A 183 -6.46 -8.94 -7.74
C ALA A 183 -6.48 -7.43 -7.47
N CYS A 184 -7.09 -7.03 -6.33
CA CYS A 184 -6.93 -5.69 -5.79
C CYS A 184 -6.82 -5.70 -4.27
N ARG A 185 -6.13 -4.70 -3.72
CA ARG A 185 -5.97 -4.45 -2.29
C ARG A 185 -6.87 -3.31 -1.85
N VAL A 186 -7.72 -3.58 -0.87
CA VAL A 186 -8.66 -2.62 -0.28
C VAL A 186 -8.16 -2.12 1.08
N LEU A 187 -7.39 -2.95 1.78
CA LEU A 187 -6.75 -2.60 3.06
C LEU A 187 -5.39 -1.94 2.77
N SER A 188 -5.40 -0.63 2.59
CA SER A 188 -4.19 0.18 2.33
C SER A 188 -4.18 1.43 3.21
#